data_36f3923b679653f3a35a4370029dfc76
#
_entry.id   36f3923b679653f3a35a4370029dfc76
#
_cell.length_a   1.000
_cell.length_b   1.000
_cell.length_c   1.000
_cell.angle_alpha   90.00
_cell.angle_beta   90.00
_cell.angle_gamma   90.00
#
_symmetry.space_group_name_H-M   'P 1'
#
loop_
_entity.id
_entity.type
_entity.pdbx_description
1 polymer ?
#
loop_
_entity_poly.entity_id
_entity_poly.type
_entity_poly.pdbx_seq_one_letter_code
_entity_poly.pdbx_strand_id
1 'polypeptide(L)'
;KKQKKMQPKRWLAGFLGIFLAGLAGCMALVIWVDPFFQYHKPLAWFPYLVDNQVNQNPGLAKHMDYDSILIGSSMTASFNTDWFEELMGMKTQKLSYNGSYPKDLSNIMQLVFDAKGDQVKAVYMAVDQSTFSADPEETKFPVIICMMITCSMMFHIC
;
A
#
# COMPACT_ATOMS: atom_id res chain seq x y z
N LYS A 1 -17.25 -20.21 -54.62
CA LYS A 1 -17.38 -19.96 -53.14
C LYS A 1 -17.53 -18.46 -52.95
N LYS A 2 -18.76 -17.97 -52.60
CA LYS A 2 -18.99 -16.55 -52.29
C LYS A 2 -18.28 -16.22 -50.95
N GLN A 3 -17.23 -15.44 -51.01
CA GLN A 3 -16.61 -14.88 -49.81
C GLN A 3 -17.64 -13.92 -49.15
N LYS A 4 -18.09 -14.28 -47.95
CA LYS A 4 -19.00 -13.48 -47.15
C LYS A 4 -18.24 -12.26 -46.66
N LYS A 5 -18.43 -11.12 -47.33
CA LYS A 5 -17.78 -9.83 -46.95
C LYS A 5 -18.22 -9.50 -45.54
N MET A 6 -17.30 -9.61 -44.58
CA MET A 6 -17.54 -9.31 -43.19
C MET A 6 -17.82 -7.82 -43.04
N GLN A 7 -18.96 -7.44 -42.47
CA GLN A 7 -19.33 -6.03 -42.33
C GLN A 7 -18.35 -5.38 -41.32
N PRO A 8 -17.73 -4.23 -41.65
CA PRO A 8 -16.73 -3.60 -40.84
C PRO A 8 -17.18 -3.30 -39.39
N LYS A 9 -18.47 -3.00 -39.22
CA LYS A 9 -19.08 -2.78 -37.88
C LYS A 9 -19.05 -4.05 -37.00
N ARG A 10 -19.28 -5.23 -37.55
CA ARG A 10 -19.24 -6.51 -36.82
C ARG A 10 -17.83 -6.91 -36.45
N TRP A 11 -16.87 -6.64 -37.34
CA TRP A 11 -15.47 -6.87 -37.06
C TRP A 11 -14.98 -5.97 -35.94
N LEU A 12 -15.28 -4.67 -36.02
CA LEU A 12 -14.93 -3.70 -34.99
C LEU A 12 -15.54 -4.06 -33.63
N ALA A 13 -16.80 -4.44 -33.60
CA ALA A 13 -17.48 -4.86 -32.38
C ALA A 13 -16.83 -6.12 -31.76
N GLY A 14 -16.46 -7.11 -32.61
CA GLY A 14 -15.73 -8.29 -32.13
C GLY A 14 -14.36 -7.95 -31.58
N PHE A 15 -13.59 -7.10 -32.27
CA PHE A 15 -12.29 -6.64 -31.80
C PHE A 15 -12.39 -5.90 -30.47
N LEU A 16 -13.34 -4.95 -30.36
CA LEU A 16 -13.55 -4.20 -29.12
C LEU A 16 -13.97 -5.13 -27.97
N GLY A 17 -14.83 -6.11 -28.25
CA GLY A 17 -15.26 -7.09 -27.26
C GLY A 17 -14.10 -7.92 -26.70
N ILE A 18 -13.23 -8.43 -27.58
CA ILE A 18 -12.04 -9.18 -27.15
C ILE A 18 -11.07 -8.29 -26.39
N PHE A 19 -10.85 -7.06 -26.85
CA PHE A 19 -9.96 -6.10 -26.19
C PHE A 19 -10.46 -5.76 -24.78
N LEU A 20 -11.75 -5.44 -24.64
CA LEU A 20 -12.34 -5.12 -23.33
C LEU A 20 -12.35 -6.33 -22.40
N ALA A 21 -12.61 -7.52 -22.90
CA ALA A 21 -12.53 -8.75 -22.11
C ALA A 21 -11.10 -9.02 -21.63
N GLY A 22 -10.10 -8.82 -22.49
CA GLY A 22 -8.70 -8.92 -22.13
C GLY A 22 -8.30 -7.91 -21.05
N LEU A 23 -8.71 -6.64 -21.22
CA LEU A 23 -8.47 -5.59 -20.23
C LEU A 23 -9.11 -5.91 -18.88
N ALA A 24 -10.38 -6.35 -18.89
CA ALA A 24 -11.07 -6.76 -17.67
C ALA A 24 -10.41 -7.95 -16.99
N GLY A 25 -9.91 -8.93 -17.76
CA GLY A 25 -9.13 -10.05 -17.25
C GLY A 25 -7.83 -9.61 -16.58
N CYS A 26 -7.08 -8.69 -17.20
CA CYS A 26 -5.86 -8.12 -16.60
C CYS A 26 -6.17 -7.36 -15.30
N MET A 27 -7.22 -6.56 -15.27
CA MET A 27 -7.64 -5.84 -14.06
C MET A 27 -8.03 -6.81 -12.93
N ALA A 28 -8.80 -7.83 -13.24
CA ALA A 28 -9.19 -8.86 -12.28
C ALA A 28 -7.96 -9.58 -11.71
N LEU A 29 -6.97 -9.87 -12.53
CA LEU A 29 -5.73 -10.52 -12.13
C LEU A 29 -4.89 -9.61 -11.20
N VAL A 30 -4.79 -8.31 -11.52
CA VAL A 30 -4.09 -7.33 -10.67
C VAL A 30 -4.77 -7.20 -9.31
N ILE A 31 -6.10 -7.13 -9.27
CA ILE A 31 -6.86 -7.07 -8.01
C ILE A 31 -6.68 -8.37 -7.20
N TRP A 32 -6.67 -9.52 -7.86
CA TRP A 32 -6.51 -10.82 -7.20
C TRP A 32 -5.11 -11.04 -6.63
N VAL A 33 -4.07 -10.61 -7.34
CA VAL A 33 -2.68 -10.71 -6.85
C VAL A 33 -2.38 -9.65 -5.81
N ASP A 34 -2.92 -8.45 -5.99
CA ASP A 34 -2.75 -7.26 -5.12
C ASP A 34 -1.30 -7.02 -4.68
N PRO A 35 -0.39 -6.66 -5.59
CA PRO A 35 1.04 -6.57 -5.31
C PRO A 35 1.39 -5.49 -4.27
N PHE A 36 0.48 -4.59 -3.95
CA PHE A 36 0.66 -3.50 -2.98
C PHE A 36 -0.23 -3.62 -1.75
N PHE A 37 -0.94 -4.72 -1.57
CA PHE A 37 -1.79 -5.02 -0.41
C PHE A 37 -2.90 -3.99 -0.17
N GLN A 38 -3.45 -3.42 -1.27
CA GLN A 38 -4.47 -2.37 -1.19
C GLN A 38 -5.87 -2.91 -0.88
N TYR A 39 -6.16 -4.14 -1.30
CA TYR A 39 -7.49 -4.75 -1.22
C TYR A 39 -7.57 -5.86 -0.17
N HIS A 40 -6.48 -6.60 0.05
CA HIS A 40 -6.48 -7.74 0.98
C HIS A 40 -5.08 -8.03 1.54
N LYS A 41 -5.01 -8.96 2.50
CA LYS A 41 -3.75 -9.49 3.03
C LYS A 41 -2.95 -10.20 1.94
N PRO A 42 -1.60 -10.23 2.06
CA PRO A 42 -0.75 -11.01 1.17
C PRO A 42 -1.20 -12.46 1.05
N LEU A 43 -1.19 -12.99 -0.16
CA LEU A 43 -1.46 -14.40 -0.41
C LEU A 43 -0.28 -15.24 0.07
N ALA A 44 -0.50 -16.18 1.00
CA ALA A 44 0.56 -16.94 1.65
C ALA A 44 1.43 -17.79 0.68
N TRP A 45 0.89 -18.14 -0.48
CA TRP A 45 1.56 -18.96 -1.49
C TRP A 45 2.28 -18.15 -2.58
N PHE A 46 2.06 -16.81 -2.64
CA PHE A 46 2.60 -15.96 -3.69
C PHE A 46 3.83 -15.19 -3.17
N PRO A 47 5.00 -15.31 -3.83
CA PRO A 47 6.19 -14.58 -3.43
C PRO A 47 6.10 -13.12 -3.91
N TYR A 48 5.89 -12.21 -2.99
CA TYR A 48 5.92 -10.77 -3.29
C TYR A 48 7.35 -10.26 -3.25
N LEU A 49 7.89 -9.89 -4.41
CA LEU A 49 9.26 -9.37 -4.57
C LEU A 49 9.30 -7.86 -4.78
N VAL A 50 8.17 -7.19 -4.63
CA VAL A 50 8.09 -5.74 -4.85
C VAL A 50 8.53 -5.02 -3.58
N ASP A 51 9.61 -4.26 -3.64
CA ASP A 51 10.06 -3.36 -2.58
C ASP A 51 9.69 -1.92 -2.97
N ASN A 52 8.43 -1.57 -2.77
CA ASN A 52 7.92 -0.22 -3.00
C ASN A 52 7.20 0.29 -1.75
N GLN A 53 7.96 0.83 -0.83
CA GLN A 53 7.49 1.31 0.47
C GLN A 53 6.32 2.30 0.35
N VAL A 54 6.37 3.20 -0.64
CA VAL A 54 5.34 4.23 -0.84
C VAL A 54 3.96 3.63 -1.13
N ASN A 55 3.92 2.60 -1.96
CA ASN A 55 2.68 1.96 -2.36
C ASN A 55 2.27 0.81 -1.44
N GLN A 56 3.22 0.15 -0.79
CA GLN A 56 2.94 -1.02 0.08
C GLN A 56 2.58 -0.63 1.50
N ASN A 57 3.26 0.36 2.10
CA ASN A 57 3.04 0.70 3.51
C ASN A 57 1.59 1.04 3.85
N PRO A 58 0.84 1.79 3.03
CA PRO A 58 -0.58 2.03 3.32
C PRO A 58 -1.43 0.75 3.32
N GLY A 59 -1.16 -0.18 2.42
CA GLY A 59 -1.82 -1.48 2.38
C GLY A 59 -1.44 -2.35 3.60
N LEU A 60 -0.15 -2.42 3.93
CA LEU A 60 0.34 -3.13 5.12
C LEU A 60 -0.27 -2.57 6.40
N ALA A 61 -0.37 -1.24 6.53
CA ALA A 61 -0.99 -0.59 7.67
C ALA A 61 -2.45 -1.00 7.87
N LYS A 62 -3.20 -1.17 6.79
CA LYS A 62 -4.63 -1.54 6.83
C LYS A 62 -4.88 -3.02 7.05
N HIS A 63 -4.13 -3.87 6.34
CA HIS A 63 -4.50 -5.27 6.18
C HIS A 63 -3.67 -6.26 7.01
N MET A 64 -2.46 -5.88 7.47
CA MET A 64 -1.64 -6.77 8.29
C MET A 64 -2.12 -6.82 9.74
N ASP A 65 -1.87 -7.97 10.40
CA ASP A 65 -2.14 -8.13 11.83
C ASP A 65 -0.87 -7.82 12.61
N TYR A 66 -0.91 -6.79 13.45
CA TYR A 66 0.20 -6.35 14.30
C TYR A 66 -0.32 -5.66 15.57
N ASP A 67 0.52 -5.67 16.61
CA ASP A 67 0.27 -5.00 17.88
C ASP A 67 1.01 -3.68 18.00
N SER A 68 2.07 -3.51 17.20
CA SER A 68 2.93 -2.34 17.25
C SER A 68 3.46 -2.00 15.86
N ILE A 69 3.92 -0.77 15.71
CA ILE A 69 4.50 -0.28 14.46
C ILE A 69 5.91 0.26 14.69
N LEU A 70 6.76 0.07 13.69
CA LEU A 70 8.09 0.66 13.60
C LEU A 70 8.12 1.63 12.42
N ILE A 71 8.22 2.92 12.70
CA ILE A 71 8.25 4.00 11.71
C ILE A 71 9.57 4.74 11.74
N GLY A 72 9.95 5.33 10.63
CA GLY A 72 11.18 6.13 10.50
C GLY A 72 11.66 6.23 9.07
N SER A 73 12.87 6.74 8.92
CA SER A 73 13.54 6.91 7.64
C SER A 73 14.22 5.62 7.15
N SER A 74 15.16 5.75 6.20
CA SER A 74 15.95 4.63 5.69
C SER A 74 16.75 3.88 6.76
N MET A 75 17.12 4.53 7.85
CA MET A 75 17.80 3.89 8.98
C MET A 75 16.96 2.79 9.61
N THR A 76 15.65 2.96 9.63
CA THR A 76 14.69 2.00 10.15
C THR A 76 14.62 0.71 9.32
N ALA A 77 15.00 0.76 8.05
CA ALA A 77 14.99 -0.40 7.18
C ALA A 77 15.88 -1.54 7.68
N SER A 78 16.97 -1.21 8.38
CA SER A 78 17.94 -2.17 8.94
C SER A 78 17.46 -2.90 10.19
N PHE A 79 16.39 -2.44 10.85
CA PHE A 79 15.88 -3.11 12.05
C PHE A 79 15.11 -4.38 11.66
N ASN A 80 15.39 -5.47 12.37
CA ASN A 80 14.60 -6.68 12.28
C ASN A 80 13.41 -6.60 13.24
N THR A 81 12.20 -6.76 12.70
CA THR A 81 10.96 -6.72 13.47
C THR A 81 10.79 -7.93 14.40
N ASP A 82 11.42 -9.05 14.08
CA ASP A 82 11.37 -10.25 14.91
C ASP A 82 11.99 -10.03 16.31
N TRP A 83 12.96 -9.11 16.43
CA TRP A 83 13.52 -8.74 17.73
C TRP A 83 12.49 -8.13 18.69
N PHE A 84 11.52 -7.42 18.16
CA PHE A 84 10.45 -6.84 18.99
C PHE A 84 9.48 -7.92 19.47
N GLU A 85 9.23 -8.93 18.65
CA GLU A 85 8.42 -10.07 19.05
C GLU A 85 9.14 -10.93 20.10
N GLU A 86 10.42 -11.22 19.93
CA GLU A 86 11.24 -12.00 20.86
C GLU A 86 11.45 -11.29 22.21
N LEU A 87 11.71 -9.98 22.20
CA LEU A 87 12.07 -9.23 23.40
C LEU A 87 10.89 -8.65 24.14
N MET A 88 9.85 -8.24 23.42
CA MET A 88 8.70 -7.49 23.95
C MET A 88 7.37 -8.24 23.80
N GLY A 89 7.35 -9.39 23.12
CA GLY A 89 6.12 -10.14 22.87
C GLY A 89 5.11 -9.41 21.99
N MET A 90 5.57 -8.44 21.18
CA MET A 90 4.72 -7.62 20.33
C MET A 90 5.05 -7.85 18.87
N LYS A 91 4.03 -8.24 18.09
CA LYS A 91 4.15 -8.35 16.65
C LYS A 91 4.24 -6.97 16.03
N THR A 92 5.42 -6.62 15.50
CA THR A 92 5.73 -5.29 15.00
C THR A 92 5.68 -5.22 13.48
N GLN A 93 4.89 -4.31 12.92
CA GLN A 93 4.87 -4.02 11.49
C GLN A 93 5.79 -2.84 11.18
N LYS A 94 6.74 -3.05 10.26
CA LYS A 94 7.62 -2.00 9.76
C LYS A 94 6.90 -1.19 8.68
N LEU A 95 6.81 0.13 8.89
CA LEU A 95 6.18 1.11 7.98
C LEU A 95 7.13 2.29 7.76
N SER A 96 8.37 1.99 7.35
CA SER A 96 9.40 3.00 7.09
C SER A 96 9.35 3.52 5.66
N TYR A 97 9.84 4.75 5.45
CA TYR A 97 10.00 5.34 4.14
C TYR A 97 11.42 5.85 3.94
N ASN A 98 12.07 5.44 2.87
CA ASN A 98 13.41 5.92 2.54
C ASN A 98 13.42 7.44 2.27
N GLY A 99 14.12 8.19 3.12
CA GLY A 99 14.20 9.64 3.03
C GLY A 99 12.88 10.34 3.35
N SER A 100 12.10 9.81 4.29
CA SER A 100 10.87 10.42 4.78
C SER A 100 11.13 11.74 5.48
N TYR A 101 10.19 12.67 5.33
CA TYR A 101 10.09 13.88 6.12
C TYR A 101 9.15 13.67 7.34
N PRO A 102 9.15 14.57 8.32
CA PRO A 102 8.27 14.46 9.49
C PRO A 102 6.78 14.31 9.13
N LYS A 103 6.34 15.03 8.09
CA LYS A 103 4.95 14.96 7.61
C LYS A 103 4.58 13.58 7.08
N ASP A 104 5.50 12.91 6.38
CA ASP A 104 5.27 11.55 5.87
C ASP A 104 5.07 10.55 7.01
N LEU A 105 5.88 10.67 8.09
CA LEU A 105 5.74 9.84 9.29
C LEU A 105 4.42 10.12 10.02
N SER A 106 4.02 11.37 10.11
CA SER A 106 2.74 11.77 10.68
C SER A 106 1.57 11.18 9.87
N ASN A 107 1.62 11.25 8.55
CA ASN A 107 0.58 10.73 7.65
C ASN A 107 0.40 9.21 7.78
N ILE A 108 1.49 8.45 7.81
CA ILE A 108 1.39 6.99 7.98
C ILE A 108 0.90 6.61 9.38
N MET A 109 1.32 7.34 10.40
CA MET A 109 0.86 7.15 11.78
C MET A 109 -0.64 7.41 11.89
N GLN A 110 -1.13 8.49 11.30
CA GLN A 110 -2.56 8.79 11.26
C GLN A 110 -3.33 7.68 10.53
N LEU A 111 -2.84 7.22 9.38
CA LEU A 111 -3.47 6.11 8.66
C LEU A 111 -3.57 4.83 9.50
N VAL A 112 -2.52 4.52 10.28
CA VAL A 112 -2.52 3.36 11.18
C VAL A 112 -3.58 3.51 12.26
N PHE A 113 -3.67 4.68 12.89
CA PHE A 113 -4.68 4.91 13.94
C PHE A 113 -6.10 4.92 13.39
N ASP A 114 -6.31 5.46 12.19
CA ASP A 114 -7.62 5.43 11.51
C ASP A 114 -8.03 3.99 11.16
N ALA A 115 -7.08 3.13 10.77
CA ALA A 115 -7.35 1.77 10.37
C ALA A 115 -7.45 0.76 11.52
N LYS A 116 -6.62 0.93 12.56
CA LYS A 116 -6.44 -0.06 13.64
C LYS A 116 -6.79 0.48 15.04
N GLY A 117 -6.78 1.80 15.25
CA GLY A 117 -7.18 2.43 16.48
C GLY A 117 -6.58 1.79 17.73
N ASP A 118 -7.45 1.28 18.60
CA ASP A 118 -7.07 0.71 19.89
C ASP A 118 -6.29 -0.61 19.83
N GLN A 119 -6.11 -1.21 18.65
CA GLN A 119 -5.32 -2.44 18.50
C GLN A 119 -3.81 -2.17 18.60
N VAL A 120 -3.38 -0.93 18.31
CA VAL A 120 -1.97 -0.56 18.35
C VAL A 120 -1.56 -0.24 19.78
N LYS A 121 -0.71 -1.09 20.35
CA LYS A 121 -0.21 -0.98 21.73
C LYS A 121 1.03 -0.11 21.86
N ALA A 122 1.88 -0.10 20.82
CA ALA A 122 3.13 0.65 20.83
C ALA A 122 3.50 1.20 19.45
N VAL A 123 4.14 2.37 19.46
CA VAL A 123 4.74 2.99 18.28
C VAL A 123 6.23 3.21 18.55
N TYR A 124 7.07 2.56 17.76
CA TYR A 124 8.51 2.78 17.77
C TYR A 124 8.87 3.72 16.64
N MET A 125 9.38 4.89 16.98
CA MET A 125 9.80 5.89 16.00
C MET A 125 11.31 6.04 16.04
N ALA A 126 11.98 5.73 14.94
CA ALA A 126 13.38 6.08 14.76
C ALA A 126 13.48 7.52 14.29
N VAL A 127 14.12 8.34 15.09
CA VAL A 127 14.29 9.77 14.85
C VAL A 127 15.76 10.02 14.53
N ASP A 128 16.01 10.63 13.39
CA ASP A 128 17.34 11.01 12.94
C ASP A 128 17.49 12.53 12.83
N GLN A 129 18.69 13.00 12.50
CA GLN A 129 18.95 14.42 12.39
C GLN A 129 18.06 15.10 11.32
N SER A 130 17.74 14.40 10.25
CA SER A 130 16.90 14.93 9.17
C SER A 130 15.47 15.19 9.63
N THR A 131 14.97 14.41 10.58
CA THR A 131 13.64 14.58 11.17
C THR A 131 13.50 15.92 11.89
N PHE A 132 14.58 16.42 12.50
CA PHE A 132 14.56 17.70 13.22
C PHE A 132 14.91 18.91 12.35
N SER A 133 15.65 18.71 11.27
CA SER A 133 16.11 19.80 10.40
C SER A 133 15.18 20.07 9.20
N ALA A 134 14.27 19.16 8.88
CA ALA A 134 13.31 19.33 7.79
C ALA A 134 12.13 20.23 8.22
N ASP A 135 11.52 20.89 7.25
CA ASP A 135 10.27 21.61 7.48
C ASP A 135 9.17 20.62 7.93
N PRO A 136 8.47 20.87 9.06
CA PRO A 136 7.40 19.99 9.54
C PRO A 136 6.26 19.77 8.54
N GLU A 137 6.02 20.71 7.65
CA GLU A 137 4.95 20.64 6.66
C GLU A 137 5.43 20.07 5.31
N GLU A 138 6.74 19.90 5.14
CA GLU A 138 7.27 19.32 3.92
C GLU A 138 7.00 17.81 3.87
N THR A 139 6.54 17.32 2.70
CA THR A 139 6.29 15.91 2.45
C THR A 139 6.97 15.49 1.16
N LYS A 140 7.60 14.33 1.17
CA LYS A 140 8.19 13.73 -0.02
C LYS A 140 7.14 12.99 -0.86
N PHE A 141 6.03 12.58 -0.24
CA PHE A 141 5.01 11.73 -0.85
C PHE A 141 3.59 12.32 -0.75
N PRO A 142 3.37 13.58 -1.23
CA PRO A 142 2.13 14.32 -0.91
C PRO A 142 0.86 13.74 -1.54
N VAL A 143 0.96 13.13 -2.71
CA VAL A 143 -0.22 12.80 -3.52
C VAL A 143 -0.73 11.39 -3.26
N ILE A 144 0.16 10.41 -3.11
CA ILE A 144 -0.21 9.00 -3.05
C ILE A 144 -0.85 8.64 -1.71
N ILE A 145 -0.29 9.15 -0.62
CA ILE A 145 -0.84 8.91 0.73
C ILE A 145 -2.19 9.64 0.89
N CYS A 146 -2.29 10.85 0.40
CA CYS A 146 -3.53 11.63 0.46
C CYS A 146 -4.67 11.00 -0.35
N MET A 147 -4.41 10.50 -1.56
CA MET A 147 -5.41 9.78 -2.37
C MET A 147 -5.87 8.48 -1.70
N MET A 148 -4.98 7.74 -1.05
CA MET A 148 -5.33 6.50 -0.36
C MET A 148 -6.18 6.75 0.89
N ILE A 149 -5.89 7.81 1.63
CA ILE A 149 -6.68 8.23 2.80
C ILE A 149 -8.07 8.70 2.35
N THR A 150 -8.16 9.55 1.32
CA THR A 150 -9.43 10.09 0.81
C THR A 150 -10.32 9.00 0.20
N CYS A 151 -9.75 8.03 -0.51
CA CYS A 151 -10.49 6.89 -1.06
C CYS A 151 -11.02 5.98 0.05
N SER A 152 -10.28 5.82 1.15
CA SER A 152 -10.74 5.05 2.31
C SER A 152 -11.92 5.72 3.03
N MET A 153 -11.92 7.04 3.15
CA MET A 153 -13.04 7.79 3.73
C MET A 153 -14.31 7.72 2.86
N MET A 154 -14.17 7.68 1.53
CA MET A 154 -15.33 7.59 0.63
C MET A 154 -16.04 6.23 0.71
N PHE A 155 -15.34 5.15 1.04
CA PHE A 155 -15.94 3.82 1.20
C PHE A 155 -16.60 3.60 2.58
N HIS A 156 -16.34 4.46 3.57
CA HIS A 156 -17.01 4.40 4.88
C HIS A 156 -18.27 5.26 4.96
N ILE A 157 -18.65 5.99 3.91
CA ILE A 157 -19.84 6.85 3.84
C ILE A 157 -20.95 6.22 2.97
N CYS A 158 -20.70 5.07 2.36
CA CYS A 158 -21.71 4.20 1.74
C CYS A 158 -21.86 2.93 2.57
#